data_daf45fa3931e3473daa24622b68da119
#
_entry.id   daf45fa3931e3473daa24622b68da119
#
_cell.length_a   1.000
_cell.length_b   1.000
_cell.length_c   1.000
_cell.angle_alpha   90.00
_cell.angle_beta   90.00
_cell.angle_gamma   90.00
#
_symmetry.space_group_name_H-M   'P 1'
#
loop_
_entity.id
_entity.type
_entity.pdbx_description
1 polymer ?
#
loop_
_entity_poly.entity_id
_entity_poly.type
_entity_poly.pdbx_seq_one_letter_code
_entity_poly.pdbx_strand_id
1 'polypeptide(L)'
;MIEITEEFGLNAGRVWRTLNSCGPLTEIQLIEETGLREKEIYAAIGWLARENKITRDNGLYRLDETNLNTEIGEDAGKIWQILSTEGELDTIHISRLIHRDERSIFSALGWLAREKKIQLKRTK
;
A
#
# COMPACT_ATOMS: atom_id res chain seq x y z
N MET A 1 11.39 -19.24 -0.50
CA MET A 1 11.50 -17.78 -0.25
C MET A 1 10.23 -17.10 -0.72
N ILE A 2 9.63 -16.28 0.14
CA ILE A 2 8.40 -15.55 -0.19
C ILE A 2 8.78 -14.27 -0.94
N GLU A 3 8.15 -14.02 -2.08
CA GLU A 3 8.33 -12.76 -2.79
C GLU A 3 7.73 -11.60 -1.99
N ILE A 4 8.30 -10.40 -2.11
CA ILE A 4 7.79 -9.21 -1.41
C ILE A 4 6.33 -8.95 -1.78
N THR A 5 5.95 -9.20 -3.03
CA THR A 5 4.57 -9.05 -3.48
C THR A 5 3.61 -9.92 -2.68
N GLU A 6 4.01 -11.17 -2.40
CA GLU A 6 3.22 -12.07 -1.56
C GLU A 6 3.15 -11.58 -0.12
N GLU A 7 4.24 -11.00 0.40
CA GLU A 7 4.24 -10.40 1.73
C GLU A 7 3.23 -9.26 1.82
N PHE A 8 3.11 -8.46 0.77
CA PHE A 8 2.11 -7.38 0.73
C PHE A 8 0.69 -7.93 0.89
N GLY A 9 0.39 -9.03 0.21
CA GLY A 9 -0.91 -9.67 0.33
C GLY A 9 -1.17 -10.25 1.72
N LEU A 10 -0.15 -10.89 2.30
CA LEU A 10 -0.24 -11.43 3.66
C LEU A 10 -0.44 -10.31 4.69
N ASN A 11 0.29 -9.21 4.53
CA ASN A 11 0.16 -8.04 5.40
C ASN A 11 -1.21 -7.39 5.26
N ALA A 12 -1.73 -7.32 4.04
CA ALA A 12 -3.08 -6.80 3.78
C ALA A 12 -4.12 -7.66 4.51
N GLY A 13 -3.97 -8.98 4.47
CA GLY A 13 -4.83 -9.90 5.22
C GLY A 13 -4.77 -9.66 6.72
N ARG A 14 -3.58 -9.38 7.26
CA ARG A 14 -3.39 -9.08 8.68
C ARG A 14 -4.09 -7.77 9.05
N VAL A 15 -3.95 -6.73 8.26
CA VAL A 15 -4.62 -5.45 8.48
C VAL A 15 -6.14 -5.65 8.42
N TRP A 16 -6.62 -6.39 7.44
CA TRP A 16 -8.05 -6.67 7.30
C TRP A 16 -8.62 -7.36 8.55
N ARG A 17 -7.94 -8.42 9.01
CA ARG A 17 -8.39 -9.16 10.20
C ARG A 17 -8.39 -8.27 11.44
N THR A 18 -7.39 -7.42 11.57
CA THR A 18 -7.28 -6.49 12.70
C THR A 18 -8.43 -5.49 12.70
N LEU A 19 -8.73 -4.88 11.55
CA LEU A 19 -9.86 -3.96 11.42
C LEU A 19 -11.20 -4.67 11.62
N ASN A 20 -11.29 -5.91 11.17
CA ASN A 20 -12.50 -6.72 11.36
C ASN A 20 -12.77 -7.02 12.83
N SER A 21 -11.72 -7.24 13.61
CA SER A 21 -11.82 -7.58 15.03
C SER A 21 -11.94 -6.34 15.93
N CYS A 22 -11.18 -5.30 15.65
CA CYS A 22 -11.06 -4.12 16.50
C CYS A 22 -11.97 -2.97 16.10
N GLY A 23 -12.49 -2.97 14.87
CA GLY A 23 -13.20 -1.84 14.29
C GLY A 23 -12.24 -0.77 13.80
N PRO A 24 -12.72 0.48 13.61
CA PRO A 24 -11.89 1.56 13.07
C PRO A 24 -10.66 1.85 13.93
N LEU A 25 -9.50 1.99 13.28
CA LEU A 25 -8.23 2.27 13.94
C LEU A 25 -7.46 3.36 13.21
N THR A 26 -6.66 4.11 13.95
CA THR A 26 -5.70 5.05 13.38
C THR A 26 -4.50 4.27 12.81
N GLU A 27 -3.68 4.94 12.03
CA GLU A 27 -2.44 4.37 11.50
C GLU A 27 -1.54 3.85 12.63
N ILE A 28 -1.35 4.65 13.68
CA ILE A 28 -0.52 4.27 14.82
C ILE A 28 -1.08 3.02 15.50
N GLN A 29 -2.39 2.97 15.70
CA GLN A 29 -3.05 1.80 16.27
C GLN A 29 -2.89 0.55 15.40
N LEU A 30 -2.96 0.71 14.07
CA LEU A 30 -2.72 -0.40 13.16
C LEU A 30 -1.30 -0.94 13.30
N ILE A 31 -0.31 -0.05 13.40
CA ILE A 31 1.08 -0.46 13.62
C ILE A 31 1.20 -1.24 14.94
N GLU A 32 0.62 -0.72 16.00
CA GLU A 32 0.68 -1.36 17.33
C GLU A 32 -0.01 -2.73 17.33
N GLU A 33 -1.20 -2.82 16.76
CA GLU A 33 -1.98 -4.05 16.80
C GLU A 33 -1.45 -5.13 15.85
N THR A 34 -0.90 -4.75 14.71
CA THR A 34 -0.39 -5.72 13.73
C THR A 34 1.08 -6.07 13.93
N GLY A 35 1.85 -5.18 14.53
CA GLY A 35 3.30 -5.32 14.61
C GLY A 35 4.03 -5.05 13.30
N LEU A 36 3.31 -4.57 12.29
CA LEU A 36 3.90 -4.25 10.98
C LEU A 36 4.58 -2.88 11.02
N ARG A 37 5.57 -2.68 10.14
CA ARG A 37 6.23 -1.39 9.97
C ARG A 37 5.33 -0.44 9.18
N GLU A 38 5.63 0.86 9.26
CA GLU A 38 4.86 1.87 8.53
C GLU A 38 4.71 1.55 7.04
N LYS A 39 5.84 1.21 6.39
CA LYS A 39 5.84 0.89 4.95
C LYS A 39 4.92 -0.29 4.64
N GLU A 40 4.93 -1.29 5.49
CA GLU A 40 4.09 -2.47 5.34
C GLU A 40 2.62 -2.14 5.51
N ILE A 41 2.30 -1.24 6.45
CA ILE A 41 0.93 -0.74 6.63
C ILE A 41 0.48 0.03 5.39
N TYR A 42 1.31 0.94 4.88
CA TYR A 42 0.96 1.73 3.69
C TYR A 42 0.67 0.83 2.48
N ALA A 43 1.54 -0.14 2.24
CA ALA A 43 1.36 -1.09 1.14
C ALA A 43 0.09 -1.94 1.33
N ALA A 44 -0.19 -2.36 2.57
CA ALA A 44 -1.40 -3.11 2.88
C ALA A 44 -2.65 -2.28 2.61
N ILE A 45 -2.64 -1.01 2.96
CA ILE A 45 -3.75 -0.10 2.69
C ILE A 45 -3.98 0.05 1.19
N GLY A 46 -2.90 0.22 0.43
CA GLY A 46 -3.01 0.31 -1.04
C GLY A 46 -3.60 -0.95 -1.66
N TRP A 47 -3.15 -2.10 -1.20
CA TRP A 47 -3.69 -3.40 -1.62
C TRP A 47 -5.19 -3.50 -1.33
N LEU A 48 -5.59 -3.18 -0.11
CA LEU A 48 -7.00 -3.24 0.29
C LEU A 48 -7.86 -2.20 -0.41
N ALA A 49 -7.32 -1.03 -0.69
CA ALA A 49 -8.02 -0.01 -1.46
C ALA A 49 -8.30 -0.50 -2.88
N ARG A 50 -7.32 -1.17 -3.51
CA ARG A 50 -7.53 -1.75 -4.84
C ARG A 50 -8.61 -2.83 -4.83
N GLU A 51 -8.77 -3.53 -3.70
CA GLU A 51 -9.83 -4.52 -3.50
C GLU A 51 -11.18 -3.89 -3.09
N ASN A 52 -11.23 -2.57 -2.94
CA ASN A 52 -12.42 -1.84 -2.51
C ASN A 52 -12.90 -2.23 -1.11
N LYS A 53 -11.95 -2.47 -0.20
CA LYS A 53 -12.24 -2.99 1.15
C LYS A 53 -11.95 -2.05 2.30
N ILE A 54 -11.25 -0.94 2.05
CA ILE A 54 -10.82 -0.04 3.12
C ILE A 54 -11.13 1.42 2.77
N THR A 55 -11.59 2.15 3.77
CA THR A 55 -11.84 3.58 3.66
C THR A 55 -11.15 4.32 4.81
N ARG A 56 -10.91 5.61 4.63
CA ARG A 56 -10.30 6.46 5.67
C ARG A 56 -11.14 7.72 5.86
N ASP A 57 -11.59 7.94 7.10
CA ASP A 57 -12.33 9.14 7.48
C ASP A 57 -11.79 9.65 8.81
N ASN A 58 -11.47 10.94 8.87
CA ASN A 58 -10.98 11.60 10.10
C ASN A 58 -9.79 10.87 10.73
N GLY A 59 -8.88 10.39 9.87
CA GLY A 59 -7.68 9.68 10.35
C GLY A 59 -7.91 8.24 10.79
N LEU A 60 -9.13 7.74 10.69
CA LEU A 60 -9.46 6.36 11.04
C LEU A 60 -9.64 5.52 9.79
N TYR A 61 -9.01 4.35 9.77
CA TYR A 61 -9.22 3.33 8.74
C TYR A 61 -10.29 2.36 9.22
N ARG A 62 -11.18 1.98 8.33
CA ARG A 62 -12.19 0.97 8.61
C ARG A 62 -12.50 0.17 7.35
N LEU A 63 -13.14 -0.98 7.53
CA LEU A 63 -13.55 -1.83 6.40
C LEU A 63 -14.84 -1.29 5.81
N ASP A 64 -14.77 -0.83 4.56
CA ASP A 64 -15.90 -0.31 3.80
C ASP A 64 -15.44 -0.09 2.36
N GLU A 65 -16.34 0.33 1.49
CA GLU A 65 -15.97 0.75 0.15
C GLU A 65 -14.95 1.87 0.22
N THR A 66 -13.94 1.80 -0.64
CA THR A 66 -12.81 2.73 -0.55
C THR A 66 -13.17 4.14 -1.02
N ASN A 67 -12.61 5.12 -0.32
CA ASN A 67 -12.59 6.51 -0.76
C ASN A 67 -11.18 6.93 -1.22
N LEU A 68 -10.27 5.95 -1.40
CA LEU A 68 -8.86 6.19 -1.70
C LEU A 68 -8.51 5.95 -3.17
N ASN A 69 -9.50 5.61 -4.01
CA ASN A 69 -9.29 5.26 -5.42
C ASN A 69 -8.54 6.35 -6.20
N THR A 70 -9.00 7.58 -6.13
CA THR A 70 -8.40 8.66 -6.91
C THR A 70 -6.98 8.94 -6.46
N GLU A 71 -6.78 9.10 -5.16
CA GLU A 71 -5.48 9.44 -4.60
C GLU A 71 -4.44 8.35 -4.91
N ILE A 72 -4.72 7.12 -4.53
CA ILE A 72 -3.77 6.01 -4.69
C ILE A 72 -3.67 5.60 -6.15
N GLY A 73 -4.80 5.55 -6.85
CA GLY A 73 -4.82 5.15 -8.26
C GLY A 73 -4.04 6.09 -9.17
N GLU A 74 -4.09 7.40 -8.92
CA GLU A 74 -3.32 8.37 -9.69
C GLU A 74 -1.81 8.18 -9.48
N ASP A 75 -1.37 8.01 -8.24
CA ASP A 75 0.03 7.76 -7.95
C ASP A 75 0.48 6.43 -8.55
N ALA A 76 -0.36 5.40 -8.47
CA ALA A 76 -0.07 4.10 -9.07
C ALA A 76 0.12 4.20 -10.58
N GLY A 77 -0.72 4.97 -11.26
CA GLY A 77 -0.59 5.20 -12.70
C GLY A 77 0.72 5.88 -13.07
N LYS A 78 1.12 6.89 -12.30
CA LYS A 78 2.40 7.59 -12.52
C LYS A 78 3.60 6.66 -12.32
N ILE A 79 3.57 5.86 -11.26
CA ILE A 79 4.65 4.90 -10.98
C ILE A 79 4.73 3.85 -12.08
N TRP A 80 3.60 3.34 -12.51
CA TRP A 80 3.56 2.34 -13.59
C TRP A 80 4.17 2.89 -14.87
N GLN A 81 3.85 4.13 -15.25
CA GLN A 81 4.43 4.78 -16.42
C GLN A 81 5.95 4.92 -16.31
N ILE A 82 6.43 5.35 -15.15
CA ILE A 82 7.87 5.51 -14.93
C ILE A 82 8.59 4.17 -15.04
N LEU A 83 8.07 3.13 -14.40
CA LEU A 83 8.66 1.80 -14.47
C LEU A 83 8.63 1.22 -15.87
N SER A 84 7.58 1.50 -16.63
CA SER A 84 7.47 1.05 -18.02
C SER A 84 8.53 1.70 -18.91
N THR A 85 8.92 2.93 -18.61
CA THR A 85 9.91 3.69 -19.37
C THR A 85 11.33 3.45 -18.90
N GLU A 86 11.55 3.49 -17.58
CA GLU A 86 12.88 3.47 -16.98
C GLU A 86 13.36 2.06 -16.57
N GLY A 87 12.45 1.10 -16.48
CA GLY A 87 12.77 -0.23 -15.99
C GLY A 87 12.81 -0.30 -14.47
N GLU A 88 13.76 -1.05 -13.92
CA GLU A 88 13.86 -1.21 -12.47
C GLU A 88 14.32 0.07 -11.77
N LEU A 89 13.59 0.48 -10.74
CA LEU A 89 13.94 1.63 -9.92
C LEU A 89 13.69 1.29 -8.45
N ASP A 90 14.49 1.90 -7.55
CA ASP A 90 14.20 1.80 -6.13
C ASP A 90 13.15 2.83 -5.71
N THR A 91 12.62 2.66 -4.51
CA THR A 91 11.52 3.51 -4.02
C THR A 91 11.95 4.96 -3.78
N ILE A 92 13.22 5.17 -3.42
CA ILE A 92 13.75 6.54 -3.21
C ILE A 92 13.78 7.28 -4.54
N HIS A 93 14.22 6.62 -5.60
CA HIS A 93 14.28 7.21 -6.93
C HIS A 93 12.88 7.56 -7.44
N ILE A 94 11.92 6.63 -7.28
CA ILE A 94 10.53 6.86 -7.66
C ILE A 94 9.96 8.06 -6.90
N SER A 95 10.20 8.14 -5.59
CA SER A 95 9.73 9.23 -4.74
C SER A 95 10.22 10.59 -5.26
N ARG A 96 11.49 10.65 -5.68
CA ARG A 96 12.08 11.88 -6.24
C ARG A 96 11.46 12.25 -7.57
N LEU A 97 11.19 11.29 -8.42
CA LEU A 97 10.64 11.54 -9.76
C LEU A 97 9.21 12.05 -9.73
N ILE A 98 8.37 11.55 -8.82
CA ILE A 98 6.97 11.97 -8.77
C ILE A 98 6.67 12.93 -7.63
N HIS A 99 7.67 13.27 -6.82
CA HIS A 99 7.54 14.25 -5.71
C HIS A 99 6.43 13.88 -4.71
N ARG A 100 6.39 12.61 -4.33
CA ARG A 100 5.42 12.11 -3.34
C ARG A 100 6.15 11.51 -2.15
N ASP A 101 5.50 11.52 -1.00
CA ASP A 101 6.06 10.99 0.24
C ASP A 101 6.03 9.46 0.26
N GLU A 102 6.68 8.90 1.28
CA GLU A 102 6.78 7.46 1.47
C GLU A 102 5.41 6.78 1.56
N ARG A 103 4.49 7.39 2.29
CA ARG A 103 3.12 6.86 2.42
C ARG A 103 2.48 6.68 1.04
N SER A 104 2.52 7.72 0.22
CA SER A 104 1.92 7.70 -1.12
C SER A 104 2.58 6.67 -2.01
N ILE A 105 3.90 6.58 -1.96
CA ILE A 105 4.66 5.61 -2.78
C ILE A 105 4.28 4.18 -2.39
N PHE A 106 4.35 3.85 -1.10
CA PHE A 106 4.07 2.47 -0.68
C PHE A 106 2.60 2.09 -0.84
N SER A 107 1.67 3.03 -0.66
CA SER A 107 0.25 2.79 -0.94
C SER A 107 0.05 2.47 -2.43
N ALA A 108 0.68 3.23 -3.31
CA ALA A 108 0.61 2.98 -4.76
C ALA A 108 1.26 1.65 -5.14
N LEU A 109 2.37 1.28 -4.50
CA LEU A 109 3.01 -0.01 -4.74
C LEU A 109 2.11 -1.16 -4.31
N GLY A 110 1.43 -1.03 -3.18
CA GLY A 110 0.46 -2.04 -2.74
C GLY A 110 -0.69 -2.20 -3.73
N TRP A 111 -1.19 -1.10 -4.25
CA TRP A 111 -2.22 -1.10 -5.29
C TRP A 111 -1.75 -1.84 -6.54
N LEU A 112 -0.55 -1.49 -7.04
CA LEU A 112 0.03 -2.12 -8.24
C LEU A 112 0.34 -3.60 -8.01
N ALA A 113 0.80 -3.97 -6.84
CA ALA A 113 1.07 -5.35 -6.49
C ALA A 113 -0.23 -6.17 -6.53
N ARG A 114 -1.32 -5.61 -6.00
CA ARG A 114 -2.64 -6.26 -6.06
C ARG A 114 -3.11 -6.45 -7.50
N GLU A 115 -2.79 -5.51 -8.38
CA GLU A 115 -3.09 -5.62 -9.82
C GLU A 115 -2.14 -6.55 -10.56
N LYS A 116 -1.12 -7.05 -9.89
CA LYS A 116 -0.07 -7.91 -10.47
C LYS A 116 0.70 -7.23 -11.60
N LYS A 117 0.84 -5.91 -11.51
CA LYS A 117 1.53 -5.09 -12.52
C LYS A 117 2.99 -4.87 -12.24
N ILE A 118 3.45 -5.13 -11.01
CA ILE A 118 4.85 -4.93 -10.62
C ILE A 118 5.35 -6.13 -9.85
N GLN A 119 6.68 -6.29 -9.88
CA GLN A 119 7.40 -7.21 -9.01
C GLN A 119 8.28 -6.40 -8.09
N LEU A 120 8.28 -6.76 -6.83
CA LEU A 120 9.09 -6.09 -5.82
C LEU A 120 10.20 -7.03 -5.39
N LYS A 121 11.42 -6.50 -5.36
CA LYS A 121 12.60 -7.27 -4.95
C LYS A 121 13.25 -6.58 -3.77
N ARG A 122 13.79 -7.38 -2.85
CA ARG A 122 14.59 -6.83 -1.76
C ARG A 122 15.94 -6.38 -2.30
N THR A 123 16.37 -5.21 -1.89
CA THR A 123 17.75 -4.79 -2.12
C THR A 123 18.64 -5.39 -1.03
N LYS A 124 19.81 -5.80 -1.41
CA LYS A 124 20.79 -6.34 -0.47
C LYS A 124 21.50 -5.22 0.25
#